data_d00e4e858a131b53a476e035e62e5397
#
_entry.id   d00e4e858a131b53a476e035e62e5397
#
_cell.length_a   1.000
_cell.length_b   1.000
_cell.length_c   1.000
_cell.angle_alpha   90.00
_cell.angle_beta   90.00
_cell.angle_gamma   90.00
#
_symmetry.space_group_name_H-M   'P 1'
#
loop_
_entity.id
_entity.type
_entity.pdbx_description
1 polymer ?
#
loop_
_entity_poly.entity_id
_entity_poly.type
_entity_poly.pdbx_seq_one_letter_code
_entity_poly.pdbx_strand_id
1 'polypeptide(L)'
;MFPLLKYSEKEVSDYYGRVTAAQVAASLAKPSGHDWFDLLNLLSPAACGFLDEMRHRARRARQSYYGKTVSVYAPLYIGNTCINSCRYCDFRIQHTGTVRRNLTLEEIREEAEAIRATGIDSLLVVAGEDPRVNTVAHLAEVGRLLKKMFSNLSLEVAPQTEEGYRELFKAGYEGLTCFQETYDPILYKEMHPAGPKSNYEFRLWTQLRAGRAGFRTLGCAFLGGLGPWRPEAASLGAHAFYLMRECYTAKVQFAFPRFCPVEGGFVPPAPVDERDVDLMMLAFRIVFPQCCMTVSTREAPAFRDYIVQVAADNMSAGSRVTPGGYAVLEKERKADVAQFTLTDRRAPEEVYAAIKKNGQEVVFKNWDNRI
;
A
#
# COMPACT_ATOMS: atom_id res chain seq x y z
N MET A 1 0.64 -23.23 10.25
CA MET A 1 0.22 -22.11 11.12
C MET A 1 1.17 -20.95 10.81
N PHE A 2 0.64 -19.78 10.52
CA PHE A 2 1.45 -18.55 10.35
C PHE A 2 2.14 -18.27 11.68
N PRO A 3 3.48 -18.37 11.78
CA PRO A 3 4.16 -18.43 13.08
C PRO A 3 3.99 -17.17 13.93
N LEU A 4 3.38 -16.13 13.36
CA LEU A 4 3.30 -14.79 13.93
C LEU A 4 1.94 -14.48 14.54
N LEU A 5 0.95 -15.34 14.31
CA LEU A 5 -0.32 -15.28 15.05
C LEU A 5 -0.28 -16.17 16.30
N LYS A 6 0.91 -16.27 16.96
CA LYS A 6 1.02 -16.92 18.27
C LYS A 6 0.26 -16.22 19.36
N TYR A 7 -0.01 -14.93 19.18
CA TYR A 7 -0.70 -14.07 20.12
C TYR A 7 -2.08 -13.71 19.57
N SER A 8 -3.10 -13.92 20.35
CA SER A 8 -4.45 -13.44 20.05
C SER A 8 -4.48 -11.91 20.11
N GLU A 9 -5.47 -11.31 19.45
CA GLU A 9 -5.72 -9.87 19.53
C GLU A 9 -5.82 -9.39 20.99
N LYS A 10 -6.47 -10.22 21.83
CA LYS A 10 -6.59 -9.93 23.28
C LYS A 10 -5.22 -9.87 23.95
N GLU A 11 -4.33 -10.84 23.71
CA GLU A 11 -2.98 -10.85 24.30
C GLU A 11 -2.15 -9.63 23.85
N VAL A 12 -2.27 -9.24 22.58
CA VAL A 12 -1.64 -8.02 22.06
C VAL A 12 -2.22 -6.77 22.71
N SER A 13 -3.54 -6.67 22.85
CA SER A 13 -4.21 -5.56 23.51
C SER A 13 -3.85 -5.48 25.01
N ASP A 14 -3.80 -6.62 25.71
CA ASP A 14 -3.36 -6.72 27.09
C ASP A 14 -1.88 -6.30 27.27
N TYR A 15 -1.04 -6.61 26.28
CA TYR A 15 0.36 -6.15 26.25
C TYR A 15 0.43 -4.63 26.16
N TYR A 16 -0.27 -4.02 25.21
CA TYR A 16 -0.29 -2.57 25.03
C TYR A 16 -0.72 -1.82 26.31
N GLY A 17 -1.69 -2.36 27.05
CA GLY A 17 -2.15 -1.78 28.31
C GLY A 17 -1.11 -1.79 29.45
N ARG A 18 -0.03 -2.57 29.29
CA ARG A 18 1.04 -2.72 30.31
C ARG A 18 2.36 -2.09 29.91
N VAL A 19 2.49 -1.59 28.67
CA VAL A 19 3.73 -0.95 28.22
C VAL A 19 3.98 0.33 29.01
N THR A 20 5.18 0.43 29.57
CA THR A 20 5.64 1.57 30.34
C THR A 20 6.47 2.55 29.52
N ALA A 21 6.57 3.79 29.97
CA ALA A 21 7.46 4.79 29.37
C ALA A 21 8.94 4.31 29.30
N ALA A 22 9.40 3.55 30.31
CA ALA A 22 10.74 2.99 30.33
C ALA A 22 10.97 1.97 29.19
N GLN A 23 9.97 1.14 28.86
CA GLN A 23 10.06 0.20 27.74
C GLN A 23 10.09 0.92 26.40
N VAL A 24 9.29 1.99 26.23
CA VAL A 24 9.34 2.83 25.03
C VAL A 24 10.72 3.47 24.87
N ALA A 25 11.24 4.08 25.93
CA ALA A 25 12.57 4.70 25.94
C ALA A 25 13.67 3.67 25.63
N ALA A 26 13.59 2.46 26.18
CA ALA A 26 14.54 1.38 25.90
C ALA A 26 14.52 0.96 24.42
N SER A 27 13.32 0.83 23.82
CA SER A 27 13.19 0.53 22.38
C SER A 27 13.74 1.68 21.52
N LEU A 28 13.50 2.94 21.89
CA LEU A 28 14.06 4.11 21.19
C LEU A 28 15.58 4.19 21.32
N ALA A 29 16.16 3.78 22.43
CA ALA A 29 17.62 3.80 22.66
C ALA A 29 18.38 2.78 21.82
N LYS A 30 17.75 1.71 21.32
CA LYS A 30 18.41 0.73 20.45
C LYS A 30 18.91 1.38 19.16
N PRO A 31 20.18 1.19 18.79
CA PRO A 31 20.71 1.73 17.54
C PRO A 31 20.21 0.97 16.31
N SER A 32 19.94 -0.34 16.46
CA SER A 32 19.47 -1.27 15.43
C SER A 32 18.99 -2.58 16.08
N GLY A 33 18.56 -3.55 15.27
CA GLY A 33 18.18 -4.88 15.76
C GLY A 33 16.88 -4.89 16.55
N HIS A 34 15.96 -4.02 16.20
CA HIS A 34 14.61 -4.02 16.78
C HIS A 34 13.89 -5.32 16.46
N ASP A 35 13.14 -5.81 17.42
CA ASP A 35 12.28 -6.97 17.29
C ASP A 35 10.79 -6.60 17.28
N TRP A 36 9.93 -7.60 17.27
CA TRP A 36 8.50 -7.41 17.27
C TRP A 36 7.98 -6.73 18.56
N PHE A 37 8.60 -7.01 19.73
CA PHE A 37 8.20 -6.36 20.98
C PHE A 37 8.59 -4.88 21.02
N ASP A 38 9.72 -4.51 20.39
CA ASP A 38 10.05 -3.09 20.20
C ASP A 38 8.98 -2.38 19.38
N LEU A 39 8.49 -3.03 18.30
CA LEU A 39 7.37 -2.47 17.53
C LEU A 39 6.14 -2.29 18.39
N LEU A 40 5.75 -3.26 19.22
CA LEU A 40 4.62 -3.12 20.13
C LEU A 40 4.82 -1.96 21.10
N ASN A 41 6.01 -1.83 21.70
CA ASN A 41 6.33 -0.72 22.59
C ASN A 41 6.12 0.65 21.90
N LEU A 42 6.61 0.78 20.66
CA LEU A 42 6.51 2.02 19.87
C LEU A 42 5.10 2.29 19.30
N LEU A 43 4.23 1.28 19.22
CA LEU A 43 2.82 1.44 18.84
C LEU A 43 1.89 1.63 20.04
N SER A 44 2.39 1.49 21.27
CA SER A 44 1.59 1.55 22.48
C SER A 44 1.04 2.95 22.78
N PRO A 45 -0.01 3.07 23.62
CA PRO A 45 -0.45 4.38 24.12
C PRO A 45 0.66 5.16 24.85
N ALA A 46 1.58 4.48 25.54
CA ALA A 46 2.71 5.11 26.21
C ALA A 46 3.67 5.83 25.22
N ALA A 47 3.77 5.35 23.97
CA ALA A 47 4.61 5.97 22.95
C ALA A 47 4.13 7.37 22.52
N CYS A 48 2.87 7.72 22.76
CA CYS A 48 2.35 9.06 22.46
C CYS A 48 3.10 10.18 23.22
N GLY A 49 3.72 9.87 24.37
CA GLY A 49 4.58 10.80 25.09
C GLY A 49 5.98 11.01 24.47
N PHE A 50 6.34 10.24 23.45
CA PHE A 50 7.67 10.23 22.83
C PHE A 50 7.66 10.62 21.35
N LEU A 51 6.58 11.21 20.85
CA LEU A 51 6.40 11.47 19.42
C LEU A 51 7.55 12.32 18.81
N ASP A 52 8.05 13.32 19.52
CA ASP A 52 9.14 14.17 18.99
C ASP A 52 10.45 13.39 18.89
N GLU A 53 10.75 12.54 19.86
CA GLU A 53 11.90 11.65 19.80
C GLU A 53 11.73 10.60 18.68
N MET A 54 10.56 10.03 18.54
CA MET A 54 10.23 9.10 17.45
C MET A 54 10.38 9.77 16.08
N ARG A 55 9.92 11.01 15.90
CA ARG A 55 10.12 11.79 14.67
C ARG A 55 11.60 12.00 14.35
N HIS A 56 12.39 12.35 15.37
CA HIS A 56 13.83 12.50 15.19
C HIS A 56 14.51 11.17 14.78
N ARG A 57 14.19 10.06 15.45
CA ARG A 57 14.72 8.73 15.16
C ARG A 57 14.31 8.23 13.79
N ALA A 58 13.02 8.35 13.45
CA ALA A 58 12.48 7.95 12.16
C ALA A 58 13.13 8.73 11.00
N ARG A 59 13.28 10.07 11.15
CA ARG A 59 13.97 10.92 10.17
C ARG A 59 15.40 10.47 9.94
N ARG A 60 16.16 10.19 11.00
CA ARG A 60 17.53 9.68 10.88
C ARG A 60 17.58 8.32 10.18
N ALA A 61 16.69 7.40 10.55
CA ALA A 61 16.59 6.09 9.92
C ALA A 61 16.27 6.23 8.42
N ARG A 62 15.26 7.04 8.06
CA ARG A 62 14.91 7.33 6.68
C ARG A 62 16.08 7.92 5.90
N GLN A 63 16.75 8.92 6.46
CA GLN A 63 17.91 9.56 5.80
C GLN A 63 19.07 8.61 5.59
N SER A 64 19.31 7.67 6.51
CA SER A 64 20.39 6.69 6.37
C SER A 64 20.18 5.71 5.22
N TYR A 65 18.93 5.37 4.90
CA TYR A 65 18.59 4.38 3.87
C TYR A 65 18.16 5.01 2.52
N TYR A 66 17.52 6.17 2.56
CA TYR A 66 16.90 6.81 1.39
C TYR A 66 17.44 8.21 1.10
N GLY A 67 18.33 8.72 1.92
CA GLY A 67 18.93 10.04 1.74
C GLY A 67 17.84 11.14 1.68
N LYS A 68 17.97 12.02 0.69
CA LYS A 68 16.99 13.08 0.41
C LYS A 68 15.99 12.73 -0.69
N THR A 69 15.97 11.48 -1.17
CA THR A 69 15.15 11.09 -2.31
C THR A 69 13.73 10.73 -1.91
N VAL A 70 12.78 11.05 -2.78
CA VAL A 70 11.38 10.62 -2.71
C VAL A 70 11.02 10.03 -4.07
N SER A 71 10.69 8.75 -4.09
CA SER A 71 10.18 8.09 -5.30
C SER A 71 8.72 8.47 -5.54
N VAL A 72 8.34 8.62 -6.81
CA VAL A 72 6.97 8.92 -7.18
C VAL A 72 6.41 7.87 -8.14
N TYR A 73 5.11 7.58 -7.99
CA TYR A 73 4.39 6.64 -8.85
C TYR A 73 2.96 7.12 -9.12
N ALA A 74 2.31 6.52 -10.12
CA ALA A 74 0.88 6.68 -10.34
C ALA A 74 0.16 5.32 -10.38
N PRO A 75 -1.07 5.22 -9.82
CA PRO A 75 -1.92 4.06 -10.05
C PRO A 75 -2.54 4.14 -11.44
N LEU A 76 -2.53 3.05 -12.19
CA LEU A 76 -3.22 2.89 -13.46
C LEU A 76 -4.33 1.85 -13.29
N TYR A 77 -5.58 2.30 -13.22
CA TYR A 77 -6.76 1.45 -13.12
C TYR A 77 -7.12 0.92 -14.51
N ILE A 78 -6.94 -0.38 -14.73
CA ILE A 78 -7.25 -1.02 -16.03
C ILE A 78 -8.67 -1.58 -16.09
N GLY A 79 -9.34 -1.73 -14.92
CA GLY A 79 -10.72 -2.20 -14.86
C GLY A 79 -11.28 -2.15 -13.45
N ASN A 80 -12.59 -1.92 -13.33
CA ASN A 80 -13.33 -1.91 -12.06
C ASN A 80 -14.38 -3.00 -11.94
N THR A 81 -14.47 -3.95 -12.91
CA THR A 81 -15.33 -5.11 -12.75
C THR A 81 -14.80 -5.99 -11.62
N CYS A 82 -15.71 -6.33 -10.69
CA CYS A 82 -15.37 -7.09 -9.52
C CYS A 82 -16.54 -8.01 -9.14
N ILE A 83 -16.25 -9.25 -8.75
CA ILE A 83 -17.24 -10.23 -8.32
C ILE A 83 -17.29 -10.43 -6.80
N ASN A 84 -16.50 -9.65 -6.05
CA ASN A 84 -16.47 -9.70 -4.60
C ASN A 84 -17.55 -8.82 -3.95
N SER A 85 -17.89 -9.19 -2.71
CA SER A 85 -18.90 -8.50 -1.88
C SER A 85 -18.28 -7.72 -0.72
N CYS A 86 -17.11 -7.09 -0.92
CA CYS A 86 -16.42 -6.32 0.13
C CYS A 86 -17.30 -5.16 0.60
N ARG A 87 -17.68 -5.12 1.90
CA ARG A 87 -18.65 -4.14 2.43
C ARG A 87 -18.21 -2.68 2.27
N TYR A 88 -16.90 -2.44 2.24
CA TYR A 88 -16.28 -1.11 2.26
C TYR A 88 -15.87 -0.59 0.86
N CYS A 89 -16.09 -1.35 -0.21
CA CYS A 89 -15.55 -1.02 -1.54
C CYS A 89 -16.66 -0.74 -2.55
N ASP A 90 -16.57 0.37 -3.28
CA ASP A 90 -17.55 0.70 -4.31
C ASP A 90 -17.48 -0.15 -5.57
N PHE A 91 -16.39 -0.92 -5.72
CA PHE A 91 -16.33 -1.93 -6.78
C PHE A 91 -17.04 -3.24 -6.43
N ARG A 92 -17.63 -3.38 -5.23
CA ARG A 92 -18.38 -4.60 -4.85
C ARG A 92 -19.51 -4.87 -5.84
N ILE A 93 -19.79 -6.15 -6.06
CA ILE A 93 -20.79 -6.58 -7.06
C ILE A 93 -22.19 -6.02 -6.79
N GLN A 94 -22.55 -5.79 -5.52
CA GLN A 94 -23.87 -5.26 -5.13
C GLN A 94 -24.01 -3.74 -5.38
N HIS A 95 -22.92 -3.00 -5.62
CA HIS A 95 -23.01 -1.57 -5.86
C HIS A 95 -23.34 -1.31 -7.32
N THR A 96 -24.65 -1.20 -7.64
CA THR A 96 -25.19 -1.02 -8.98
C THR A 96 -24.97 0.36 -9.57
N GLY A 97 -24.66 1.37 -8.74
CA GLY A 97 -24.33 2.73 -9.18
C GLY A 97 -22.98 2.86 -9.88
N THR A 98 -22.06 1.91 -9.67
CA THR A 98 -20.74 1.93 -10.33
C THR A 98 -20.86 1.58 -11.81
N VAL A 99 -20.47 2.49 -12.69
CA VAL A 99 -20.30 2.20 -14.11
C VAL A 99 -19.12 1.24 -14.30
N ARG A 100 -19.39 0.02 -14.75
CA ARG A 100 -18.38 -1.00 -14.97
C ARG A 100 -17.64 -0.77 -16.28
N ARG A 101 -16.30 -0.73 -16.19
CA ARG A 101 -15.42 -0.54 -17.33
C ARG A 101 -14.17 -1.39 -17.17
N ASN A 102 -13.74 -2.02 -18.27
CA ASN A 102 -12.42 -2.58 -18.43
C ASN A 102 -11.81 -1.99 -19.67
N LEU A 103 -10.60 -1.48 -19.57
CA LEU A 103 -9.93 -0.80 -20.67
C LEU A 103 -9.40 -1.84 -21.67
N THR A 104 -9.47 -1.50 -22.95
CA THR A 104 -8.75 -2.20 -24.01
C THR A 104 -7.26 -1.91 -23.91
N LEU A 105 -6.41 -2.71 -24.59
CA LEU A 105 -4.96 -2.47 -24.62
C LEU A 105 -4.61 -1.10 -25.22
N GLU A 106 -5.42 -0.62 -26.17
CA GLU A 106 -5.22 0.72 -26.76
C GLU A 106 -5.53 1.82 -25.74
N GLU A 107 -6.67 1.73 -25.03
CA GLU A 107 -7.03 2.67 -23.97
C GLU A 107 -6.00 2.64 -22.83
N ILE A 108 -5.47 1.45 -22.45
CA ILE A 108 -4.38 1.33 -21.48
C ILE A 108 -3.12 2.05 -21.96
N ARG A 109 -2.81 2.00 -23.24
CA ARG A 109 -1.70 2.74 -23.84
C ARG A 109 -1.93 4.26 -23.74
N GLU A 110 -3.12 4.76 -24.14
CA GLU A 110 -3.46 6.19 -24.05
C GLU A 110 -3.32 6.71 -22.60
N GLU A 111 -3.84 5.99 -21.61
CA GLU A 111 -3.71 6.31 -20.19
C GLU A 111 -2.24 6.33 -19.74
N ALA A 112 -1.47 5.34 -20.17
CA ALA A 112 -0.05 5.21 -19.86
C ALA A 112 0.77 6.36 -20.47
N GLU A 113 0.47 6.79 -21.69
CA GLU A 113 1.11 7.94 -22.35
C GLU A 113 0.82 9.23 -21.59
N ALA A 114 -0.42 9.45 -21.16
CA ALA A 114 -0.79 10.61 -20.34
C ALA A 114 -0.02 10.64 -19.01
N ILE A 115 0.11 9.51 -18.32
CA ILE A 115 0.91 9.40 -17.09
C ILE A 115 2.40 9.68 -17.41
N ARG A 116 2.93 9.08 -18.48
CA ARG A 116 4.34 9.23 -18.87
C ARG A 116 4.70 10.68 -19.18
N ALA A 117 3.77 11.44 -19.75
CA ALA A 117 3.94 12.86 -20.07
C ALA A 117 4.21 13.72 -18.82
N THR A 118 3.78 13.29 -17.62
CA THR A 118 4.06 13.97 -16.34
C THR A 118 5.47 13.69 -15.79
N GLY A 119 6.26 12.83 -16.46
CA GLY A 119 7.59 12.39 -16.01
C GLY A 119 7.57 11.14 -15.14
N ILE A 120 6.42 10.64 -14.68
CA ILE A 120 6.32 9.43 -13.87
C ILE A 120 6.81 8.22 -14.67
N ASP A 121 7.70 7.41 -14.07
CA ASP A 121 8.31 6.22 -14.66
C ASP A 121 8.05 4.95 -13.82
N SER A 122 7.14 5.03 -12.87
CA SER A 122 6.76 3.94 -11.98
C SER A 122 5.24 3.82 -11.93
N LEU A 123 4.69 2.65 -12.29
CA LEU A 123 3.25 2.40 -12.30
C LEU A 123 2.84 1.33 -11.28
N LEU A 124 1.68 1.54 -10.67
CA LEU A 124 0.91 0.54 -9.97
C LEU A 124 -0.33 0.20 -10.80
N VAL A 125 -0.34 -0.96 -11.46
CA VAL A 125 -1.47 -1.43 -12.25
C VAL A 125 -2.53 -2.02 -11.33
N VAL A 126 -3.73 -1.44 -11.36
CA VAL A 126 -4.84 -1.76 -10.46
C VAL A 126 -6.01 -2.34 -11.25
N ALA A 127 -6.61 -3.41 -10.76
CA ALA A 127 -7.83 -3.97 -11.33
C ALA A 127 -8.77 -4.54 -10.26
N GLY A 128 -10.06 -4.47 -10.54
CA GLY A 128 -11.06 -5.22 -9.79
C GLY A 128 -10.88 -6.74 -9.98
N GLU A 129 -11.35 -7.53 -9.03
CA GLU A 129 -11.23 -8.98 -9.06
C GLU A 129 -12.37 -9.61 -9.86
N ASP A 130 -12.15 -9.81 -11.16
CA ASP A 130 -12.99 -10.62 -12.04
C ASP A 130 -12.09 -11.57 -12.85
N PRO A 131 -12.02 -12.86 -12.49
CA PRO A 131 -11.11 -13.81 -13.14
C PRO A 131 -11.50 -14.12 -14.61
N ARG A 132 -12.67 -13.68 -15.07
CA ARG A 132 -13.07 -13.80 -16.48
C ARG A 132 -12.45 -12.72 -17.36
N VAL A 133 -12.06 -11.60 -16.76
CA VAL A 133 -11.50 -10.43 -17.45
C VAL A 133 -10.01 -10.29 -17.12
N ASN A 134 -9.67 -10.19 -15.84
CA ASN A 134 -8.31 -9.96 -15.37
C ASN A 134 -7.56 -11.29 -15.18
N THR A 135 -7.50 -12.09 -16.26
CA THR A 135 -6.74 -13.35 -16.28
C THR A 135 -5.23 -13.08 -16.23
N VAL A 136 -4.44 -14.07 -15.80
CA VAL A 136 -2.97 -13.99 -15.84
C VAL A 136 -2.47 -13.66 -17.25
N ALA A 137 -3.08 -14.28 -18.29
CA ALA A 137 -2.71 -14.01 -19.68
C ALA A 137 -2.93 -12.55 -20.09
N HIS A 138 -4.11 -11.99 -19.76
CA HIS A 138 -4.41 -10.57 -20.01
C HIS A 138 -3.47 -9.63 -19.25
N LEU A 139 -3.28 -9.87 -17.94
CA LEU A 139 -2.35 -9.08 -17.14
C LEU A 139 -0.91 -9.16 -17.67
N ALA A 140 -0.49 -10.31 -18.20
CA ALA A 140 0.82 -10.46 -18.82
C ALA A 140 0.93 -9.69 -20.15
N GLU A 141 -0.14 -9.59 -20.95
CA GLU A 141 -0.17 -8.72 -22.14
C GLU A 141 -0.03 -7.25 -21.77
N VAL A 142 -0.78 -6.80 -20.77
CA VAL A 142 -0.67 -5.43 -20.20
C VAL A 142 0.75 -5.18 -19.70
N GLY A 143 1.36 -6.12 -18.98
CA GLY A 143 2.73 -6.00 -18.50
C GLY A 143 3.75 -5.81 -19.62
N ARG A 144 3.68 -6.65 -20.67
CA ARG A 144 4.55 -6.54 -21.84
C ARG A 144 4.38 -5.23 -22.61
N LEU A 145 3.16 -4.68 -22.66
CA LEU A 145 2.89 -3.36 -23.22
C LEU A 145 3.56 -2.28 -22.40
N LEU A 146 3.28 -2.23 -21.10
CA LEU A 146 3.71 -1.16 -20.21
C LEU A 146 5.22 -1.18 -19.91
N LYS A 147 5.86 -2.36 -19.90
CA LYS A 147 7.31 -2.48 -19.67
C LYS A 147 8.16 -1.80 -20.75
N LYS A 148 7.59 -1.55 -21.93
CA LYS A 148 8.25 -0.77 -22.99
C LYS A 148 8.25 0.73 -22.69
N MET A 149 7.38 1.19 -21.79
CA MET A 149 7.13 2.60 -21.51
C MET A 149 7.64 3.02 -20.13
N PHE A 150 7.65 2.10 -19.15
CA PHE A 150 7.98 2.37 -17.76
C PHE A 150 9.10 1.46 -17.25
N SER A 151 9.97 2.00 -16.42
CA SER A 151 11.07 1.23 -15.82
C SER A 151 10.61 0.35 -14.66
N ASN A 152 9.55 0.72 -13.94
CA ASN A 152 9.03 -0.03 -12.80
C ASN A 152 7.53 -0.28 -12.92
N LEU A 153 7.13 -1.55 -12.85
CA LEU A 153 5.74 -1.99 -12.85
C LEU A 153 5.42 -2.79 -11.59
N SER A 154 4.40 -2.35 -10.89
CA SER A 154 3.82 -3.07 -9.74
C SER A 154 2.37 -3.43 -10.02
N LEU A 155 1.86 -4.47 -9.35
CA LEU A 155 0.49 -4.94 -9.44
C LEU A 155 -0.27 -4.71 -8.13
N GLU A 156 -1.52 -4.29 -8.25
CA GLU A 156 -2.53 -4.34 -7.19
C GLU A 156 -3.79 -5.00 -7.77
N VAL A 157 -3.76 -6.33 -7.82
CA VAL A 157 -4.80 -7.17 -8.43
C VAL A 157 -5.16 -8.33 -7.50
N ALA A 158 -6.12 -9.15 -7.91
CA ALA A 158 -6.47 -10.37 -7.21
C ALA A 158 -5.24 -11.25 -6.92
N PRO A 159 -5.16 -11.91 -5.74
CA PRO A 159 -4.12 -12.88 -5.44
C PRO A 159 -4.01 -13.96 -6.52
N GLN A 160 -2.77 -14.30 -6.89
CA GLN A 160 -2.48 -15.33 -7.88
C GLN A 160 -1.79 -16.55 -7.25
N THR A 161 -1.72 -17.66 -7.99
CA THR A 161 -0.84 -18.79 -7.67
C THR A 161 0.63 -18.39 -7.87
N GLU A 162 1.55 -19.18 -7.37
CA GLU A 162 2.98 -18.93 -7.58
C GLU A 162 3.36 -18.99 -9.07
N GLU A 163 2.75 -19.92 -9.83
CA GLU A 163 2.91 -20.04 -11.28
C GLU A 163 2.39 -18.78 -11.99
N GLY A 164 1.19 -18.31 -11.60
CA GLY A 164 0.63 -17.07 -12.14
C GLY A 164 1.54 -15.86 -11.88
N TYR A 165 2.08 -15.72 -10.67
CA TYR A 165 3.06 -14.66 -10.38
C TYR A 165 4.36 -14.82 -11.18
N ARG A 166 4.84 -16.05 -11.41
CA ARG A 166 6.03 -16.29 -12.22
C ARG A 166 5.84 -15.85 -13.68
N GLU A 167 4.64 -16.07 -14.24
CA GLU A 167 4.30 -15.56 -15.58
C GLU A 167 4.23 -14.02 -15.60
N LEU A 168 3.62 -13.41 -14.59
CA LEU A 168 3.53 -11.96 -14.47
C LEU A 168 4.90 -11.31 -14.26
N PHE A 169 5.79 -11.93 -13.49
CA PHE A 169 7.17 -11.48 -13.35
C PHE A 169 7.92 -11.49 -14.70
N LYS A 170 7.78 -12.58 -15.49
CA LYS A 170 8.34 -12.66 -16.86
C LYS A 170 7.76 -11.60 -17.79
N ALA A 171 6.53 -11.17 -17.55
CA ALA A 171 5.87 -10.12 -18.33
C ALA A 171 6.35 -8.70 -17.97
N GLY A 172 7.18 -8.55 -16.92
CA GLY A 172 7.83 -7.30 -16.53
C GLY A 172 7.34 -6.66 -15.24
N TYR A 173 6.44 -7.30 -14.50
CA TYR A 173 6.07 -6.82 -13.18
C TYR A 173 7.12 -7.21 -12.14
N GLU A 174 7.51 -6.27 -11.30
CA GLU A 174 8.55 -6.47 -10.30
C GLU A 174 8.05 -6.24 -8.86
N GLY A 175 6.92 -5.54 -8.71
CA GLY A 175 6.27 -5.27 -7.42
C GLY A 175 4.87 -5.84 -7.34
N LEU A 176 4.50 -6.33 -6.15
CA LEU A 176 3.14 -6.68 -5.79
C LEU A 176 2.70 -5.84 -4.60
N THR A 177 1.53 -5.22 -4.71
CA THR A 177 0.78 -4.64 -3.60
C THR A 177 -0.47 -5.48 -3.40
N CYS A 178 -0.64 -6.07 -2.22
CA CYS A 178 -1.86 -6.77 -1.87
C CYS A 178 -2.11 -6.61 -0.37
N PHE A 179 -3.09 -5.78 -0.03
CA PHE A 179 -3.43 -5.52 1.36
C PHE A 179 -4.24 -6.68 1.92
N GLN A 180 -3.90 -7.11 3.13
CA GLN A 180 -4.69 -8.12 3.86
C GLN A 180 -6.05 -7.57 4.26
N GLU A 181 -6.20 -6.26 4.33
CA GLU A 181 -7.34 -5.47 4.77
C GLU A 181 -7.54 -5.53 6.28
N THR A 182 -7.65 -6.70 6.87
CA THR A 182 -7.61 -6.97 8.31
C THR A 182 -6.94 -8.32 8.55
N TYR A 183 -6.15 -8.42 9.59
CA TYR A 183 -5.50 -9.66 10.03
C TYR A 183 -6.39 -10.48 10.96
N ASP A 184 -7.46 -9.90 11.50
CA ASP A 184 -8.48 -10.64 12.26
C ASP A 184 -9.33 -11.49 11.31
N PRO A 185 -9.28 -12.84 11.40
CA PRO A 185 -10.02 -13.72 10.49
C PRO A 185 -11.54 -13.64 10.67
N ILE A 186 -12.04 -13.25 11.85
CA ILE A 186 -13.47 -13.09 12.12
C ILE A 186 -13.97 -11.83 11.41
N LEU A 187 -13.31 -10.71 11.64
CA LEU A 187 -13.59 -9.45 10.98
C LEU A 187 -13.41 -9.56 9.46
N TYR A 188 -12.36 -10.28 9.02
CA TYR A 188 -12.14 -10.52 7.60
C TYR A 188 -13.33 -11.19 6.91
N LYS A 189 -13.86 -12.25 7.52
CA LYS A 189 -15.04 -12.97 7.02
C LYS A 189 -16.28 -12.08 6.98
N GLU A 190 -16.44 -11.22 7.97
CA GLU A 190 -17.54 -10.25 8.01
C GLU A 190 -17.44 -9.23 6.87
N MET A 191 -16.24 -8.67 6.64
CA MET A 191 -15.99 -7.64 5.62
C MET A 191 -15.99 -8.20 4.19
N HIS A 192 -15.73 -9.50 4.01
CA HIS A 192 -15.64 -10.20 2.71
C HIS A 192 -16.58 -11.41 2.65
N PRO A 193 -17.91 -11.19 2.71
CA PRO A 193 -18.89 -12.28 2.88
C PRO A 193 -18.99 -13.23 1.67
N ALA A 194 -18.61 -12.79 0.46
CA ALA A 194 -18.69 -13.62 -0.75
C ALA A 194 -17.69 -13.17 -1.81
N GLY A 195 -17.43 -14.07 -2.76
CA GLY A 195 -16.46 -13.91 -3.85
C GLY A 195 -15.08 -14.47 -3.50
N PRO A 196 -14.14 -14.52 -4.45
CA PRO A 196 -12.79 -15.06 -4.26
C PRO A 196 -12.02 -14.41 -3.11
N LYS A 197 -12.22 -13.12 -2.87
CA LYS A 197 -11.58 -12.38 -1.77
C LYS A 197 -11.98 -12.90 -0.38
N SER A 198 -13.04 -13.70 -0.25
CA SER A 198 -13.41 -14.32 1.03
C SER A 198 -12.39 -15.38 1.51
N ASN A 199 -11.48 -15.83 0.65
CA ASN A 199 -10.43 -16.77 1.02
C ASN A 199 -9.28 -16.04 1.75
N TYR A 200 -9.38 -15.98 3.08
CA TYR A 200 -8.43 -15.33 3.98
C TYR A 200 -6.99 -15.85 3.80
N GLU A 201 -6.80 -17.16 3.85
CA GLU A 201 -5.48 -17.80 3.78
C GLU A 201 -4.82 -17.59 2.42
N PHE A 202 -5.57 -17.72 1.33
CA PHE A 202 -5.04 -17.51 -0.01
C PHE A 202 -4.55 -16.06 -0.19
N ARG A 203 -5.25 -15.09 0.42
CA ARG A 203 -4.83 -13.69 0.38
C ARG A 203 -3.62 -13.44 1.29
N LEU A 204 -3.62 -13.96 2.52
CA LEU A 204 -2.55 -13.78 3.50
C LEU A 204 -1.18 -14.22 2.95
N TRP A 205 -1.14 -15.34 2.23
CA TRP A 205 0.10 -15.90 1.70
C TRP A 205 0.51 -15.38 0.32
N THR A 206 -0.15 -14.33 -0.16
CA THR A 206 0.07 -13.84 -1.51
C THR A 206 1.46 -13.25 -1.71
N GLN A 207 1.96 -12.46 -0.76
CA GLN A 207 3.31 -11.88 -0.83
C GLN A 207 4.40 -12.96 -0.81
N LEU A 208 4.21 -14.02 -0.02
CA LEU A 208 5.14 -15.15 0.00
C LEU A 208 5.21 -15.83 -1.38
N ARG A 209 4.06 -16.09 -2.01
CA ARG A 209 4.01 -16.68 -3.37
C ARG A 209 4.67 -15.78 -4.39
N ALA A 210 4.40 -14.47 -4.34
CA ALA A 210 5.02 -13.49 -5.24
C ALA A 210 6.55 -13.40 -5.04
N GLY A 211 7.02 -13.37 -3.79
CA GLY A 211 8.45 -13.37 -3.48
C GLY A 211 9.16 -14.63 -4.00
N ARG A 212 8.56 -15.81 -3.83
CA ARG A 212 9.06 -17.07 -4.40
C ARG A 212 9.05 -17.10 -5.94
N ALA A 213 8.12 -16.39 -6.55
CA ALA A 213 8.04 -16.23 -8.00
C ALA A 213 9.06 -15.23 -8.58
N GLY A 214 9.80 -14.49 -7.73
CA GLY A 214 10.85 -13.57 -8.14
C GLY A 214 10.51 -12.08 -8.02
N PHE A 215 9.31 -11.73 -7.51
CA PHE A 215 8.96 -10.34 -7.27
C PHE A 215 9.93 -9.69 -6.28
N ARG A 216 10.33 -8.45 -6.57
CA ARG A 216 11.37 -7.72 -5.84
C ARG A 216 10.82 -6.76 -4.79
N THR A 217 9.53 -6.39 -4.89
CA THR A 217 8.85 -5.54 -3.92
C THR A 217 7.54 -6.19 -3.50
N LEU A 218 7.36 -6.34 -2.19
CA LEU A 218 6.21 -6.98 -1.56
C LEU A 218 5.47 -5.96 -0.70
N GLY A 219 4.41 -5.39 -1.24
CA GLY A 219 3.59 -4.36 -0.61
C GLY A 219 2.56 -4.95 0.35
N CYS A 220 2.66 -4.60 1.62
CA CYS A 220 1.82 -5.07 2.71
C CYS A 220 1.09 -3.90 3.37
N ALA A 221 -0.18 -4.09 3.72
CA ALA A 221 -0.97 -3.16 4.52
C ALA A 221 -2.21 -3.85 5.10
N PHE A 222 -2.82 -3.16 6.05
CA PHE A 222 -4.23 -3.33 6.42
C PHE A 222 -5.01 -2.04 6.10
N LEU A 223 -6.33 -2.11 6.03
CA LEU A 223 -7.17 -0.92 5.83
C LEU A 223 -7.58 -0.35 7.20
N GLY A 224 -6.99 0.76 7.58
CA GLY A 224 -7.33 1.45 8.82
C GLY A 224 -8.78 1.91 8.81
N GLY A 225 -9.55 1.50 9.83
CA GLY A 225 -10.96 1.80 9.97
C GLY A 225 -11.86 0.56 10.08
N LEU A 226 -11.41 -0.61 9.63
CA LEU A 226 -12.21 -1.85 9.73
C LEU A 226 -12.23 -2.40 11.16
N GLY A 227 -11.11 -2.34 11.88
CA GLY A 227 -10.95 -2.78 13.24
C GLY A 227 -9.96 -1.93 14.01
N PRO A 228 -9.68 -2.26 15.30
CA PRO A 228 -8.68 -1.56 16.11
C PRO A 228 -7.30 -1.61 15.45
N TRP A 229 -6.74 -0.47 15.10
CA TRP A 229 -5.53 -0.41 14.29
C TRP A 229 -4.25 -0.96 14.97
N ARG A 230 -4.15 -0.92 16.31
CA ARG A 230 -2.95 -1.38 17.03
C ARG A 230 -2.68 -2.89 16.88
N PRO A 231 -3.66 -3.80 17.09
CA PRO A 231 -3.50 -5.22 16.78
C PRO A 231 -3.21 -5.49 15.29
N GLU A 232 -3.86 -4.74 14.41
CA GLU A 232 -3.61 -4.83 12.96
C GLU A 232 -2.16 -4.45 12.61
N ALA A 233 -1.65 -3.35 13.17
CA ALA A 233 -0.28 -2.91 12.98
C ALA A 233 0.74 -3.91 13.58
N ALA A 234 0.44 -4.51 14.74
CA ALA A 234 1.24 -5.57 15.32
C ALA A 234 1.34 -6.79 14.39
N SER A 235 0.22 -7.20 13.81
CA SER A 235 0.13 -8.32 12.86
C SER A 235 0.85 -8.01 11.55
N LEU A 236 0.71 -6.79 11.02
CA LEU A 236 1.43 -6.31 9.85
C LEU A 236 2.96 -6.37 10.08
N GLY A 237 3.43 -5.90 11.23
CA GLY A 237 4.85 -5.96 11.60
C GLY A 237 5.36 -7.40 11.68
N ALA A 238 4.58 -8.29 12.29
CA ALA A 238 4.89 -9.71 12.35
C ALA A 238 4.96 -10.35 10.95
N HIS A 239 4.02 -10.02 10.06
CA HIS A 239 4.02 -10.46 8.66
C HIS A 239 5.28 -9.98 7.94
N ALA A 240 5.69 -8.73 8.17
CA ALA A 240 6.89 -8.18 7.58
C ALA A 240 8.15 -8.92 8.03
N PHE A 241 8.34 -9.19 9.32
CA PHE A 241 9.47 -9.98 9.83
C PHE A 241 9.53 -11.37 9.18
N TYR A 242 8.37 -12.01 9.00
CA TYR A 242 8.28 -13.29 8.30
C TYR A 242 8.74 -13.18 6.85
N LEU A 243 8.18 -12.22 6.09
CA LEU A 243 8.52 -12.03 4.67
C LEU A 243 9.99 -11.67 4.46
N MET A 244 10.56 -10.82 5.32
CA MET A 244 11.98 -10.47 5.26
C MET A 244 12.90 -11.68 5.44
N ARG A 245 12.47 -12.67 6.21
CA ARG A 245 13.21 -13.93 6.40
C ARG A 245 13.02 -14.89 5.22
N GLU A 246 11.77 -15.08 4.77
CA GLU A 246 11.44 -16.08 3.75
C GLU A 246 11.72 -15.59 2.31
N CYS A 247 11.66 -14.26 2.09
CA CYS A 247 11.83 -13.61 0.80
C CYS A 247 12.97 -12.57 0.87
N TYR A 248 14.14 -12.99 1.35
CA TYR A 248 15.27 -12.08 1.61
C TYR A 248 15.81 -11.33 0.38
N THR A 249 15.47 -11.77 -0.83
CA THR A 249 15.81 -11.10 -2.08
C THR A 249 14.80 -10.00 -2.48
N ALA A 250 13.69 -9.90 -1.76
CA ALA A 250 12.65 -8.90 -2.00
C ALA A 250 12.65 -7.83 -0.90
N LYS A 251 12.27 -6.61 -1.26
CA LYS A 251 12.02 -5.52 -0.31
C LYS A 251 10.57 -5.58 0.15
N VAL A 252 10.34 -5.52 1.45
CA VAL A 252 9.00 -5.29 2.00
C VAL A 252 8.69 -3.80 1.89
N GLN A 253 7.47 -3.50 1.45
CA GLN A 253 6.94 -2.15 1.36
C GLN A 253 5.69 -2.03 2.21
N PHE A 254 5.61 -0.98 3.02
CA PHE A 254 4.44 -0.68 3.84
C PHE A 254 3.61 0.43 3.22
N ALA A 255 2.29 0.31 3.36
CA ALA A 255 1.35 1.41 3.26
C ALA A 255 0.43 1.39 4.48
N PHE A 256 -0.09 2.55 4.85
CA PHE A 256 -1.01 2.71 5.98
C PHE A 256 -2.29 3.41 5.49
N PRO A 257 -3.03 2.78 4.55
CA PRO A 257 -4.26 3.36 4.05
C PRO A 257 -5.31 3.39 5.16
N ARG A 258 -5.86 4.57 5.40
CA ARG A 258 -7.09 4.68 6.18
C ARG A 258 -8.30 4.79 5.26
N PHE A 259 -9.43 4.41 5.81
CA PHE A 259 -10.68 4.46 5.07
C PHE A 259 -10.98 5.89 4.59
N CYS A 260 -11.29 6.03 3.33
CA CYS A 260 -11.81 7.26 2.73
C CYS A 260 -13.28 7.07 2.38
N PRO A 261 -14.11 8.14 2.45
CA PRO A 261 -15.52 8.05 2.11
C PRO A 261 -15.75 7.43 0.72
N VAL A 262 -16.75 6.58 0.64
CA VAL A 262 -17.22 5.90 -0.56
C VAL A 262 -18.70 6.23 -0.81
N GLU A 263 -19.15 6.24 -2.07
CA GLU A 263 -20.55 6.51 -2.40
C GLU A 263 -21.53 5.46 -1.83
N GLY A 264 -21.03 4.22 -1.68
CA GLY A 264 -21.78 3.11 -1.09
C GLY A 264 -22.11 3.25 0.40
N GLY A 265 -21.73 4.36 1.05
CA GLY A 265 -22.19 4.73 2.39
C GLY A 265 -21.62 3.89 3.54
N PHE A 266 -20.55 3.14 3.32
CA PHE A 266 -19.90 2.40 4.42
C PHE A 266 -19.29 3.36 5.45
N VAL A 267 -19.60 3.12 6.72
CA VAL A 267 -19.04 3.87 7.85
C VAL A 267 -18.04 2.99 8.57
N PRO A 268 -16.78 3.41 8.71
CA PRO A 268 -15.76 2.60 9.37
C PRO A 268 -16.08 2.47 10.88
N PRO A 269 -16.11 1.23 11.41
CA PRO A 269 -16.44 1.00 12.83
C PRO A 269 -15.35 1.46 13.81
N ALA A 270 -14.10 1.57 13.35
CA ALA A 270 -12.93 1.96 14.14
C ALA A 270 -12.09 3.02 13.41
N PRO A 271 -12.57 4.27 13.29
CA PRO A 271 -11.89 5.31 12.54
C PRO A 271 -10.44 5.51 12.99
N VAL A 272 -9.55 5.74 12.02
CA VAL A 272 -8.13 6.03 12.24
C VAL A 272 -7.88 7.49 11.87
N ASP A 273 -7.30 8.25 12.76
CA ASP A 273 -6.96 9.65 12.53
C ASP A 273 -5.53 9.83 11.99
N GLU A 274 -5.16 11.08 11.70
CA GLU A 274 -3.83 11.42 11.16
C GLU A 274 -2.71 11.15 12.17
N ARG A 275 -2.99 11.31 13.47
CA ARG A 275 -2.01 11.05 14.54
C ARG A 275 -1.71 9.57 14.67
N ASP A 276 -2.72 8.73 14.47
CA ASP A 276 -2.57 7.28 14.47
C ASP A 276 -1.67 6.84 13.29
N VAL A 277 -1.90 7.41 12.09
CA VAL A 277 -1.06 7.14 10.92
C VAL A 277 0.37 7.63 11.14
N ASP A 278 0.56 8.84 11.70
CA ASP A 278 1.88 9.37 12.06
C ASP A 278 2.61 8.39 13.00
N LEU A 279 1.98 8.00 14.10
CA LEU A 279 2.56 7.06 15.07
C LEU A 279 2.94 5.71 14.42
N MET A 280 2.05 5.14 13.60
CA MET A 280 2.33 3.89 12.86
C MET A 280 3.56 4.05 11.96
N MET A 281 3.59 5.10 11.14
CA MET A 281 4.68 5.30 10.19
C MET A 281 6.01 5.57 10.89
N LEU A 282 6.01 6.30 12.01
CA LEU A 282 7.20 6.53 12.83
C LEU A 282 7.72 5.22 13.43
N ALA A 283 6.86 4.43 14.08
CA ALA A 283 7.23 3.15 14.68
C ALA A 283 7.80 2.17 13.65
N PHE A 284 7.13 2.02 12.52
CA PHE A 284 7.59 1.14 11.44
C PHE A 284 8.90 1.62 10.82
N ARG A 285 9.11 2.93 10.65
CA ARG A 285 10.39 3.44 10.13
C ARG A 285 11.55 3.20 11.08
N ILE A 286 11.31 3.24 12.38
CA ILE A 286 12.34 2.95 13.39
C ILE A 286 12.69 1.46 13.39
N VAL A 287 11.68 0.59 13.36
CA VAL A 287 11.87 -0.87 13.45
C VAL A 287 12.32 -1.49 12.13
N PHE A 288 11.85 -0.98 11.01
CA PHE A 288 12.15 -1.48 9.65
C PHE A 288 12.80 -0.39 8.78
N PRO A 289 13.98 0.11 9.14
CA PRO A 289 14.57 1.28 8.50
C PRO A 289 14.87 1.07 7.00
N GLN A 290 15.10 -0.17 6.55
CA GLN A 290 15.40 -0.55 5.18
C GLN A 290 14.16 -0.78 4.31
N CYS A 291 12.96 -0.93 4.90
CA CYS A 291 11.73 -1.18 4.17
C CYS A 291 11.19 0.10 3.51
N CYS A 292 10.63 -0.02 2.30
CA CYS A 292 9.95 1.10 1.66
C CYS A 292 8.68 1.48 2.42
N MET A 293 8.33 2.76 2.43
CA MET A 293 7.07 3.26 2.99
C MET A 293 6.38 4.19 2.02
N THR A 294 5.14 3.87 1.70
CA THR A 294 4.32 4.64 0.77
C THR A 294 3.27 5.47 1.48
N VAL A 295 3.13 6.72 1.06
CA VAL A 295 1.98 7.57 1.37
C VAL A 295 1.20 7.89 0.10
N SER A 296 -0.12 7.68 0.12
CA SER A 296 -0.99 7.88 -1.03
C SER A 296 -1.78 9.18 -0.96
N THR A 297 -2.50 9.49 -2.05
CA THR A 297 -3.42 10.63 -2.16
C THR A 297 -4.69 10.51 -1.27
N ARG A 298 -4.80 9.47 -0.47
CA ARG A 298 -5.80 9.36 0.62
C ARG A 298 -5.55 10.39 1.71
N GLU A 299 -4.27 10.75 1.93
CA GLU A 299 -3.87 11.69 2.95
C GLU A 299 -3.87 13.13 2.46
N ALA A 300 -4.07 14.08 3.41
CA ALA A 300 -4.06 15.50 3.12
C ALA A 300 -2.68 15.99 2.63
N PRO A 301 -2.62 17.02 1.75
CA PRO A 301 -1.37 17.58 1.24
C PRO A 301 -0.34 17.90 2.33
N ALA A 302 -0.76 18.56 3.41
CA ALA A 302 0.12 18.98 4.50
C ALA A 302 0.76 17.77 5.22
N PHE A 303 -0.03 16.72 5.48
CA PHE A 303 0.50 15.51 6.10
C PHE A 303 1.46 14.77 5.16
N ARG A 304 1.13 14.67 3.87
CA ARG A 304 2.00 14.04 2.87
C ARG A 304 3.34 14.76 2.76
N ASP A 305 3.33 16.08 2.72
CA ASP A 305 4.52 16.91 2.64
C ASP A 305 5.40 16.84 3.90
N TYR A 306 4.79 16.59 5.05
CA TYR A 306 5.48 16.32 6.31
C TYR A 306 6.07 14.91 6.36
N ILE A 307 5.26 13.88 6.11
CA ILE A 307 5.65 12.50 6.39
C ILE A 307 6.76 11.97 5.45
N VAL A 308 6.88 12.51 4.24
CA VAL A 308 7.99 12.17 3.33
C VAL A 308 9.34 12.69 3.81
N GLN A 309 9.36 13.68 4.70
CA GLN A 309 10.60 14.16 5.32
C GLN A 309 11.03 13.28 6.51
N VAL A 310 10.09 12.53 7.08
CA VAL A 310 10.29 11.85 8.37
C VAL A 310 10.28 10.33 8.24
N ALA A 311 9.31 9.76 7.55
CA ALA A 311 9.13 8.32 7.50
C ALA A 311 8.95 7.76 6.08
N ALA A 312 8.09 8.35 5.25
CA ALA A 312 7.85 7.84 3.90
C ALA A 312 9.00 8.15 2.93
N ASP A 313 9.21 7.29 1.94
CA ASP A 313 10.20 7.42 0.87
C ASP A 313 9.57 7.28 -0.52
N ASN A 314 8.28 6.94 -0.58
CA ASN A 314 7.54 6.78 -1.81
C ASN A 314 6.16 7.43 -1.69
N MET A 315 5.68 8.08 -2.76
CA MET A 315 4.35 8.69 -2.77
C MET A 315 3.71 8.66 -4.15
N SER A 316 2.38 8.55 -4.19
CA SER A 316 1.65 8.71 -5.43
C SER A 316 1.51 10.20 -5.81
N ALA A 317 1.49 10.51 -7.10
CA ALA A 317 1.27 11.86 -7.60
C ALA A 317 0.23 11.86 -8.72
N GLY A 318 -0.66 12.86 -8.72
CA GLY A 318 -1.71 13.02 -9.73
C GLY A 318 -2.64 11.82 -9.88
N SER A 319 -2.91 11.08 -8.79
CA SER A 319 -3.66 9.83 -8.85
C SER A 319 -5.06 10.01 -9.43
N ARG A 320 -5.45 9.06 -10.30
CA ARG A 320 -6.83 8.84 -10.73
C ARG A 320 -7.22 7.43 -10.33
N VAL A 321 -8.32 7.29 -9.60
CA VAL A 321 -8.75 6.01 -8.99
C VAL A 321 -9.95 5.40 -9.72
N THR A 322 -9.97 5.58 -11.03
CA THR A 322 -10.99 5.08 -11.96
C THR A 322 -10.35 4.64 -13.27
N PRO A 323 -10.88 3.61 -13.94
CA PRO A 323 -10.42 3.24 -15.28
C PRO A 323 -10.66 4.33 -16.32
N GLY A 324 -9.62 4.77 -17.00
CA GLY A 324 -9.69 5.80 -18.03
C GLY A 324 -9.58 7.24 -17.52
N GLY A 325 -9.22 7.44 -16.26
CA GLY A 325 -9.26 8.75 -15.60
C GLY A 325 -8.15 9.73 -16.00
N TYR A 326 -7.12 9.31 -16.74
CA TYR A 326 -6.04 10.21 -17.15
C TYR A 326 -6.24 10.83 -18.53
N ALA A 327 -6.91 10.15 -19.45
CA ALA A 327 -7.10 10.64 -20.81
C ALA A 327 -8.46 10.22 -21.41
N VAL A 328 -8.84 8.96 -21.24
CA VAL A 328 -9.96 8.35 -21.99
C VAL A 328 -11.30 8.94 -21.60
N LEU A 329 -11.58 9.12 -20.29
CA LEU A 329 -12.85 9.70 -19.82
C LEU A 329 -13.00 11.17 -20.23
N GLU A 330 -11.92 11.95 -20.22
CA GLU A 330 -11.94 13.33 -20.68
C GLU A 330 -12.27 13.41 -22.16
N LYS A 331 -11.63 12.59 -22.99
CA LYS A 331 -11.88 12.47 -24.42
C LYS A 331 -13.34 12.09 -24.73
N GLU A 332 -13.89 11.16 -23.93
CA GLU A 332 -15.28 10.71 -24.07
C GLU A 332 -16.29 11.64 -23.40
N ARG A 333 -15.87 12.65 -22.66
CA ARG A 333 -16.72 13.56 -21.85
C ARG A 333 -17.63 12.81 -20.89
N LYS A 334 -17.13 11.73 -20.29
CA LYS A 334 -17.86 10.91 -19.31
C LYS A 334 -17.48 11.28 -17.89
N ALA A 335 -18.44 11.08 -16.98
CA ALA A 335 -18.21 11.28 -15.56
C ALA A 335 -17.23 10.25 -14.98
N ASP A 336 -16.40 10.70 -14.05
CA ASP A 336 -15.49 9.87 -13.28
C ASP A 336 -16.27 9.17 -12.14
N VAL A 337 -16.18 7.82 -12.06
CA VAL A 337 -16.69 7.04 -10.95
C VAL A 337 -15.50 6.44 -10.21
N ALA A 338 -15.00 7.21 -9.25
CA ALA A 338 -13.82 6.86 -8.49
C ALA A 338 -14.09 5.72 -7.48
N GLN A 339 -13.08 4.90 -7.19
CA GLN A 339 -13.16 3.85 -6.17
C GLN A 339 -13.41 4.42 -4.75
N PHE A 340 -12.88 5.61 -4.49
CA PHE A 340 -13.02 6.36 -3.24
C PHE A 340 -12.64 7.83 -3.48
N THR A 341 -13.04 8.70 -2.56
CA THR A 341 -12.72 10.14 -2.64
C THR A 341 -11.24 10.39 -2.34
N LEU A 342 -10.55 11.11 -3.23
CA LEU A 342 -9.16 11.56 -3.02
C LEU A 342 -9.13 12.81 -2.16
N THR A 343 -8.23 12.85 -1.18
CA THR A 343 -7.99 14.02 -0.32
C THR A 343 -6.97 14.97 -0.94
N ASP A 344 -5.87 14.43 -1.50
CA ASP A 344 -4.89 15.24 -2.25
C ASP A 344 -5.14 15.11 -3.75
N ARG A 345 -5.53 16.20 -4.38
CA ARG A 345 -5.85 16.30 -5.81
C ARG A 345 -4.83 17.13 -6.59
N ARG A 346 -3.70 17.44 -5.96
CA ARG A 346 -2.63 18.22 -6.63
C ARG A 346 -2.17 17.52 -7.91
N ALA A 347 -1.87 18.34 -8.92
CA ALA A 347 -1.19 17.87 -10.12
C ALA A 347 0.22 17.33 -9.78
N PRO A 348 0.79 16.43 -10.60
CA PRO A 348 2.12 15.88 -10.35
C PRO A 348 3.18 16.96 -10.12
N GLU A 349 3.18 18.03 -10.91
CA GLU A 349 4.14 19.13 -10.85
C GLU A 349 4.07 19.87 -9.51
N GLU A 350 2.87 20.03 -8.94
CA GLU A 350 2.67 20.65 -7.62
C GLU A 350 3.27 19.79 -6.50
N VAL A 351 3.11 18.45 -6.63
CA VAL A 351 3.72 17.49 -5.70
C VAL A 351 5.25 17.53 -5.80
N TYR A 352 5.80 17.57 -7.03
CA TYR A 352 7.26 17.68 -7.24
C TYR A 352 7.81 18.98 -6.67
N ALA A 353 7.11 20.08 -6.86
CA ALA A 353 7.50 21.39 -6.29
C ALA A 353 7.50 21.35 -4.75
N ALA A 354 6.51 20.70 -4.13
CA ALA A 354 6.44 20.53 -2.68
C ALA A 354 7.61 19.69 -2.13
N ILE A 355 7.94 18.57 -2.80
CA ILE A 355 9.10 17.74 -2.43
C ILE A 355 10.41 18.56 -2.48
N LYS A 356 10.62 19.29 -3.57
CA LYS A 356 11.82 20.16 -3.75
C LYS A 356 11.87 21.28 -2.72
N LYS A 357 10.73 21.94 -2.43
CA LYS A 357 10.62 22.98 -1.40
C LYS A 357 11.04 22.46 -0.02
N ASN A 358 10.81 21.18 0.27
CA ASN A 358 11.23 20.53 1.51
C ASN A 358 12.71 20.10 1.52
N GLY A 359 13.49 20.49 0.50
CA GLY A 359 14.91 20.15 0.39
C GLY A 359 15.16 18.69 0.02
N GLN A 360 14.17 18.04 -0.60
CA GLN A 360 14.26 16.67 -1.08
C GLN A 360 14.26 16.62 -2.60
N GLU A 361 14.61 15.47 -3.15
CA GLU A 361 14.71 15.22 -4.59
C GLU A 361 13.71 14.20 -5.07
N VAL A 362 13.01 14.52 -6.16
CA VAL A 362 12.07 13.58 -6.80
C VAL A 362 12.86 12.56 -7.62
N VAL A 363 12.57 11.28 -7.38
CA VAL A 363 13.16 10.17 -8.15
C VAL A 363 12.05 9.51 -8.96
N PHE A 364 12.19 9.56 -10.27
CA PHE A 364 11.23 8.96 -11.20
C PHE A 364 11.56 7.53 -11.58
N LYS A 365 12.84 7.13 -11.43
CA LYS A 365 13.36 5.84 -11.86
C LYS A 365 13.94 5.06 -10.70
N ASN A 366 13.50 3.82 -10.55
CA ASN A 366 14.11 2.91 -9.61
C ASN A 366 15.36 2.25 -10.24
N TRP A 367 16.52 2.41 -9.60
CA TRP A 367 17.79 1.86 -10.05
C TRP A 367 18.05 0.42 -9.57
N ASP A 368 17.28 -0.06 -8.60
CA ASP A 368 17.45 -1.39 -8.00
C ASP A 368 17.17 -2.55 -8.97
N ASN A 369 16.61 -2.26 -10.13
CA ASN A 369 16.18 -3.26 -11.12
C ASN A 369 17.25 -3.61 -12.17
N ARG A 370 18.48 -3.19 -11.97
CA ARG A 370 19.58 -3.41 -12.95
C ARG A 370 20.70 -4.30 -12.44
N ILE A 371 20.51 -4.95 -11.29
CA ILE A 371 21.49 -5.89 -10.74
C ILE A 371 20.99 -7.31 -10.94
#